data_cb01a618eaf938df7707df3bb8292f1c
#
_entry.id   cb01a618eaf938df7707df3bb8292f1c
#
_cell.length_a   1.000
_cell.length_b   1.000
_cell.length_c   1.000
_cell.angle_alpha   90.00
_cell.angle_beta   90.00
_cell.angle_gamma   90.00
#
_symmetry.space_group_name_H-M   'P 1'
#
loop_
_entity.id
_entity.type
_entity.pdbx_description
1 polymer ?
#
loop_
_entity_poly.entity_id
_entity_poly.type
_entity_poly.pdbx_seq_one_letter_code
_entity_poly.pdbx_strand_id
1 'polypeptide(L)'
;MKKIISSILVAIIATSGIATLSGCGKSYEGEVNVFNWGEYVSNGEDGLLDVIEEFENETNIKVNYTTYETNEELYNMLKNSNVSYDVIIPSEYMISKLIEEDMLLELNYDNIPNRDNLMERFKNLSCDPEGKYTVCYSWGVTGMVYNKTMVKEKPDSFEALWDENLKGQILMFNNSRDAMAIAMQLCGVDPANCTKEGIDTAAKKLAEQKPLLKKYVMDQVFTEMENSQAAIAPYYAGDILTMMSNNEELDYAMSADGANLFYDAMCIPKCSKNKENAEKFINFMQKPEVAADNCKYLNYATPNQKAYDEYLDEDMKQSELIFPSDEYLDKCYTFANVRSDVYAYMQEKFVNFLAV
;
A
#
# COMPACT_ATOMS: atom_id res chain seq x y z
N MET A 1 -35.29 -71.29 -17.22
CA MET A 1 -36.76 -71.37 -17.19
C MET A 1 -37.28 -69.93 -17.20
N LYS A 2 -38.11 -69.66 -18.16
CA LYS A 2 -38.75 -68.37 -18.46
C LYS A 2 -39.69 -67.94 -17.34
N LYS A 3 -39.82 -66.67 -17.03
CA LYS A 3 -41.11 -66.06 -16.83
C LYS A 3 -41.02 -64.54 -17.10
N ILE A 4 -41.82 -64.14 -18.06
CA ILE A 4 -42.24 -62.84 -18.49
C ILE A 4 -43.34 -62.36 -17.52
N ILE A 5 -43.29 -61.14 -17.03
CA ILE A 5 -44.47 -60.41 -16.55
C ILE A 5 -44.29 -58.94 -16.89
N SER A 6 -44.96 -58.56 -17.87
CA SER A 6 -45.99 -57.56 -18.15
C SER A 6 -45.88 -56.18 -17.49
N SER A 7 -45.83 -55.23 -18.38
CA SER A 7 -45.92 -53.78 -18.19
C SER A 7 -47.26 -53.31 -17.60
N ILE A 8 -47.22 -52.40 -16.63
CA ILE A 8 -48.34 -51.48 -16.40
C ILE A 8 -47.77 -50.08 -16.36
N LEU A 9 -48.14 -49.31 -17.36
CA LEU A 9 -47.87 -47.90 -17.52
C LEU A 9 -48.87 -47.13 -16.68
N VAL A 10 -48.45 -46.52 -15.57
CA VAL A 10 -49.24 -45.52 -14.82
C VAL A 10 -48.65 -44.15 -15.14
N ALA A 11 -49.40 -43.40 -15.94
CA ALA A 11 -49.09 -41.98 -16.18
C ALA A 11 -49.48 -41.17 -14.95
N ILE A 12 -48.48 -40.75 -14.13
CA ILE A 12 -48.66 -39.74 -13.10
C ILE A 12 -48.32 -38.40 -13.75
N ILE A 13 -49.33 -37.57 -14.02
CA ILE A 13 -49.19 -36.17 -14.36
C ILE A 13 -48.75 -35.47 -13.07
N ALA A 14 -47.43 -35.28 -12.92
CA ALA A 14 -46.89 -34.40 -11.91
C ALA A 14 -46.94 -32.96 -12.46
N THR A 15 -47.88 -32.18 -11.95
CA THR A 15 -47.83 -30.71 -12.06
C THR A 15 -46.67 -30.22 -11.23
N SER A 16 -45.52 -30.09 -11.90
CA SER A 16 -44.36 -29.43 -11.30
C SER A 16 -44.67 -27.94 -11.19
N GLY A 17 -45.10 -27.53 -10.02
CA GLY A 17 -44.99 -26.15 -9.59
C GLY A 17 -43.52 -25.75 -9.64
N ILE A 18 -43.15 -24.89 -10.60
CA ILE A 18 -41.87 -24.21 -10.61
C ILE A 18 -41.93 -23.25 -9.43
N ALA A 19 -41.44 -23.72 -8.26
CA ALA A 19 -41.02 -22.81 -7.22
C ALA A 19 -39.77 -22.09 -7.75
N THR A 20 -39.97 -20.89 -8.28
CA THR A 20 -38.88 -19.96 -8.44
C THR A 20 -38.31 -19.68 -7.05
N LEU A 21 -37.22 -20.34 -6.75
CA LEU A 21 -36.32 -19.89 -5.69
C LEU A 21 -35.83 -18.51 -6.12
N SER A 22 -36.61 -17.48 -5.75
CA SER A 22 -36.10 -16.13 -5.70
C SER A 22 -35.01 -16.13 -4.61
N GLY A 23 -33.80 -16.42 -5.00
CA GLY A 23 -32.65 -16.08 -4.18
C GLY A 23 -32.76 -14.59 -3.91
N CYS A 24 -32.90 -14.20 -2.65
CA CYS A 24 -32.82 -12.83 -2.19
C CYS A 24 -31.35 -12.34 -2.37
N GLY A 25 -30.91 -12.22 -3.61
CA GLY A 25 -29.69 -11.52 -3.96
C GLY A 25 -30.00 -10.04 -3.97
N LYS A 26 -29.19 -9.24 -3.27
CA LYS A 26 -29.27 -7.78 -3.32
C LYS A 26 -29.18 -7.37 -4.80
N SER A 27 -30.13 -6.59 -5.29
CA SER A 27 -30.11 -6.07 -6.65
C SER A 27 -29.40 -4.73 -6.65
N TYR A 28 -28.27 -4.64 -7.33
CA TYR A 28 -27.50 -3.42 -7.45
C TYR A 28 -27.91 -2.62 -8.70
N GLU A 29 -27.78 -1.28 -8.63
CA GLU A 29 -28.05 -0.36 -9.73
C GLU A 29 -26.82 -0.12 -10.63
N GLY A 30 -25.65 -0.55 -10.19
CA GLY A 30 -24.40 -0.44 -10.91
C GLY A 30 -23.29 -1.23 -10.26
N GLU A 31 -22.10 -1.13 -10.82
CA GLU A 31 -20.90 -1.75 -10.27
C GLU A 31 -19.68 -0.84 -10.37
N VAL A 32 -18.67 -1.11 -9.56
CA VAL A 32 -17.33 -0.53 -9.63
C VAL A 32 -16.28 -1.61 -9.40
N ASN A 33 -15.28 -1.67 -10.27
CA ASN A 33 -14.20 -2.65 -10.19
C ASN A 33 -12.98 -1.97 -9.56
N VAL A 34 -12.67 -2.36 -8.32
CA VAL A 34 -11.56 -1.82 -7.53
C VAL A 34 -10.39 -2.79 -7.56
N PHE A 35 -9.20 -2.28 -7.87
CA PHE A 35 -7.96 -3.05 -7.86
C PHE A 35 -6.98 -2.37 -6.92
N ASN A 36 -6.71 -3.00 -5.78
CA ASN A 36 -5.99 -2.42 -4.64
C ASN A 36 -4.95 -3.40 -4.10
N TRP A 37 -4.17 -2.97 -3.12
CA TRP A 37 -3.30 -3.83 -2.32
C TRP A 37 -4.11 -4.83 -1.48
N GLY A 38 -3.47 -5.93 -1.09
CA GLY A 38 -4.04 -6.84 -0.09
C GLY A 38 -4.15 -6.15 1.27
N GLU A 39 -5.18 -6.50 2.06
CA GLU A 39 -5.40 -5.97 3.43
C GLU A 39 -5.35 -4.43 3.52
N TYR A 40 -5.84 -3.71 2.50
CA TYR A 40 -5.66 -2.26 2.35
C TYR A 40 -6.97 -1.47 2.39
N VAL A 41 -7.99 -2.02 3.03
CA VAL A 41 -9.28 -1.37 3.33
C VAL A 41 -9.89 -2.03 4.56
N SER A 42 -10.49 -1.25 5.45
CA SER A 42 -11.13 -1.78 6.66
C SER A 42 -12.27 -2.73 6.32
N ASN A 43 -12.25 -3.89 6.95
CA ASN A 43 -13.12 -5.04 6.68
C ASN A 43 -14.14 -5.32 7.82
N GLY A 44 -14.33 -4.38 8.74
CA GLY A 44 -15.25 -4.49 9.86
C GLY A 44 -14.69 -5.17 11.11
N GLU A 45 -13.41 -5.55 11.12
CA GLU A 45 -12.75 -6.08 12.31
C GLU A 45 -12.57 -5.00 13.38
N ASP A 46 -12.39 -5.42 14.64
CA ASP A 46 -12.16 -4.55 15.82
C ASP A 46 -13.23 -3.46 16.04
N GLY A 47 -14.42 -3.64 15.47
CA GLY A 47 -15.53 -2.68 15.59
C GLY A 47 -15.45 -1.50 14.65
N LEU A 48 -14.55 -1.55 13.67
CA LEU A 48 -14.43 -0.59 12.59
C LEU A 48 -15.49 -0.85 11.51
N LEU A 49 -15.65 0.07 10.56
CA LEU A 49 -16.54 -0.10 9.41
C LEU A 49 -16.03 -1.19 8.46
N ASP A 50 -16.94 -2.07 7.97
CA ASP A 50 -16.73 -2.74 6.70
C ASP A 50 -16.99 -1.72 5.58
N VAL A 51 -15.92 -1.13 5.08
CA VAL A 51 -15.97 0.00 4.15
C VAL A 51 -16.61 -0.39 2.82
N ILE A 52 -16.40 -1.62 2.37
CA ILE A 52 -16.99 -2.12 1.11
C ILE A 52 -18.49 -2.33 1.29
N GLU A 53 -18.90 -3.01 2.37
CA GLU A 53 -20.31 -3.25 2.66
C GLU A 53 -21.06 -1.91 2.87
N GLU A 54 -20.45 -0.96 3.57
CA GLU A 54 -21.08 0.34 3.83
C GLU A 54 -21.25 1.16 2.53
N PHE A 55 -20.24 1.16 1.64
CA PHE A 55 -20.38 1.77 0.31
C PHE A 55 -21.54 1.14 -0.49
N GLU A 56 -21.61 -0.19 -0.52
CA GLU A 56 -22.68 -0.90 -1.22
C GLU A 56 -24.07 -0.61 -0.64
N ASN A 57 -24.15 -0.48 0.70
CA ASN A 57 -25.40 -0.17 1.40
C ASN A 57 -25.86 1.25 1.11
N GLU A 58 -24.97 2.21 1.11
CA GLU A 58 -25.28 3.62 0.88
C GLU A 58 -25.64 3.93 -0.57
N THR A 59 -24.90 3.33 -1.51
CA THR A 59 -24.97 3.74 -2.93
C THR A 59 -25.76 2.79 -3.81
N ASN A 60 -26.04 1.58 -3.34
CA ASN A 60 -26.58 0.47 -4.14
C ASN A 60 -25.71 0.13 -5.38
N ILE A 61 -24.40 0.38 -5.30
CA ILE A 61 -23.39 0.05 -6.31
C ILE A 61 -22.57 -1.12 -5.79
N LYS A 62 -22.48 -2.20 -6.58
CA LYS A 62 -21.67 -3.36 -6.22
C LYS A 62 -20.18 -3.07 -6.36
N VAL A 63 -19.38 -3.46 -5.39
CA VAL A 63 -17.92 -3.41 -5.47
C VAL A 63 -17.37 -4.79 -5.85
N ASN A 64 -16.69 -4.86 -6.99
CA ASN A 64 -15.89 -6.02 -7.37
C ASN A 64 -14.44 -5.73 -6.96
N TYR A 65 -14.05 -6.20 -5.77
CA TYR A 65 -12.75 -5.92 -5.18
C TYR A 65 -11.76 -7.03 -5.54
N THR A 66 -10.61 -6.65 -6.10
CA THR A 66 -9.49 -7.53 -6.41
C THR A 66 -8.18 -6.92 -5.92
N THR A 67 -7.18 -7.76 -5.67
CA THR A 67 -5.91 -7.31 -5.09
C THR A 67 -4.72 -7.61 -5.99
N TYR A 68 -3.63 -6.85 -5.77
CA TYR A 68 -2.31 -7.07 -6.36
C TYR A 68 -1.23 -6.99 -5.27
N GLU A 69 -0.08 -7.58 -5.54
CA GLU A 69 1.04 -7.62 -4.60
C GLU A 69 2.11 -6.55 -4.87
N THR A 70 2.21 -6.07 -6.14
CA THR A 70 3.21 -5.08 -6.54
C THR A 70 2.65 -4.08 -7.54
N ASN A 71 3.18 -2.85 -7.53
CA ASN A 71 2.85 -1.83 -8.55
C ASN A 71 3.18 -2.30 -9.98
N GLU A 72 4.20 -3.14 -10.15
CA GLU A 72 4.58 -3.74 -11.43
C GLU A 72 3.54 -4.75 -11.92
N GLU A 73 2.93 -5.50 -11.01
CA GLU A 73 1.79 -6.37 -11.33
C GLU A 73 0.59 -5.56 -11.78
N LEU A 74 0.21 -4.53 -11.00
CA LEU A 74 -0.86 -3.60 -11.37
C LEU A 74 -0.62 -3.02 -12.78
N TYR A 75 0.57 -2.50 -13.04
CA TYR A 75 0.92 -1.93 -14.35
C TYR A 75 0.79 -2.96 -15.47
N ASN A 76 1.30 -4.17 -15.27
CA ASN A 76 1.22 -5.24 -16.27
C ASN A 76 -0.23 -5.67 -16.52
N MET A 77 -1.06 -5.73 -15.50
CA MET A 77 -2.49 -6.04 -15.63
C MET A 77 -3.23 -4.96 -16.42
N LEU A 78 -2.98 -3.68 -16.14
CA LEU A 78 -3.57 -2.57 -16.89
C LEU A 78 -3.16 -2.59 -18.37
N LYS A 79 -1.92 -2.96 -18.66
CA LYS A 79 -1.36 -2.91 -20.04
C LYS A 79 -1.73 -4.11 -20.87
N ASN A 80 -1.84 -5.29 -20.30
CA ASN A 80 -1.90 -6.56 -21.04
C ASN A 80 -3.20 -7.35 -20.83
N SER A 81 -4.06 -6.95 -19.89
CA SER A 81 -5.31 -7.66 -19.64
C SER A 81 -6.48 -7.01 -20.39
N ASN A 82 -7.53 -7.83 -20.66
CA ASN A 82 -8.81 -7.33 -21.14
C ASN A 82 -9.77 -6.98 -19.99
N VAL A 83 -9.27 -6.97 -18.77
CA VAL A 83 -10.05 -6.63 -17.57
C VAL A 83 -10.15 -5.12 -17.47
N SER A 84 -11.35 -4.64 -17.17
CA SER A 84 -11.60 -3.22 -16.90
C SER A 84 -11.60 -2.99 -15.41
N TYR A 85 -10.68 -2.17 -14.93
CA TYR A 85 -10.68 -1.64 -13.58
C TYR A 85 -11.21 -0.22 -13.59
N ASP A 86 -11.91 0.20 -12.54
CA ASP A 86 -12.51 1.52 -12.43
C ASP A 86 -11.77 2.38 -11.41
N VAL A 87 -11.28 1.79 -10.31
CA VAL A 87 -10.42 2.46 -9.33
C VAL A 87 -9.18 1.61 -9.10
N ILE A 88 -8.02 2.27 -9.08
CA ILE A 88 -6.72 1.70 -8.71
C ILE A 88 -6.08 2.59 -7.66
N ILE A 89 -5.25 2.00 -6.78
CA ILE A 89 -4.61 2.73 -5.66
C ILE A 89 -3.10 2.48 -5.64
N PRO A 90 -2.36 2.95 -6.65
CA PRO A 90 -0.91 2.77 -6.75
C PRO A 90 -0.13 3.79 -5.93
N SER A 91 1.16 3.50 -5.72
CA SER A 91 2.12 4.43 -5.12
C SER A 91 2.57 5.51 -6.11
N GLU A 92 3.10 6.61 -5.58
CA GLU A 92 3.44 7.84 -6.29
C GLU A 92 4.30 7.63 -7.55
N TYR A 93 5.30 6.77 -7.49
CA TYR A 93 6.19 6.53 -8.62
C TYR A 93 5.48 5.80 -9.78
N MET A 94 4.52 4.94 -9.45
CA MET A 94 3.71 4.26 -10.45
C MET A 94 2.67 5.21 -11.03
N ILE A 95 2.10 6.11 -10.21
CA ILE A 95 1.19 7.18 -10.68
C ILE A 95 1.90 8.04 -11.72
N SER A 96 3.11 8.53 -11.41
CA SER A 96 3.92 9.31 -12.37
C SER A 96 4.07 8.58 -13.71
N LYS A 97 4.40 7.29 -13.66
CA LYS A 97 4.55 6.45 -14.85
C LYS A 97 3.24 6.31 -15.62
N LEU A 98 2.13 6.08 -14.93
CA LEU A 98 0.81 5.95 -15.57
C LEU A 98 0.36 7.26 -16.23
N ILE A 99 0.69 8.41 -15.64
CA ILE A 99 0.44 9.74 -16.23
C ILE A 99 1.30 9.94 -17.48
N GLU A 100 2.60 9.67 -17.41
CA GLU A 100 3.52 9.78 -18.55
C GLU A 100 3.08 8.92 -19.75
N GLU A 101 2.58 7.72 -19.48
CA GLU A 101 2.10 6.78 -20.51
C GLU A 101 0.64 7.04 -20.93
N ASP A 102 0.03 8.13 -20.44
CA ASP A 102 -1.36 8.51 -20.75
C ASP A 102 -2.36 7.38 -20.45
N MET A 103 -2.20 6.73 -19.28
CA MET A 103 -3.01 5.58 -18.85
C MET A 103 -4.13 5.93 -17.87
N LEU A 104 -4.22 7.18 -17.38
CA LEU A 104 -5.22 7.64 -16.43
C LEU A 104 -6.24 8.58 -17.06
N LEU A 105 -7.46 8.60 -16.50
CA LEU A 105 -8.50 9.57 -16.78
C LEU A 105 -8.42 10.75 -15.82
N GLU A 106 -8.61 11.97 -16.30
CA GLU A 106 -8.80 13.14 -15.44
C GLU A 106 -10.06 12.95 -14.58
N LEU A 107 -9.96 13.29 -13.28
CA LEU A 107 -11.06 13.23 -12.33
C LEU A 107 -11.96 14.46 -12.48
N ASN A 108 -13.26 14.26 -12.29
CA ASN A 108 -14.19 15.36 -12.11
C ASN A 108 -14.41 15.62 -10.60
N TYR A 109 -13.72 16.60 -10.06
CA TYR A 109 -13.78 16.90 -8.62
C TYR A 109 -15.14 17.42 -8.15
N ASP A 110 -16.02 17.87 -9.04
CA ASP A 110 -17.41 18.18 -8.67
C ASP A 110 -18.15 16.92 -8.16
N ASN A 111 -17.72 15.73 -8.60
CA ASN A 111 -18.25 14.46 -8.13
C ASN A 111 -17.51 13.93 -6.88
N ILE A 112 -16.44 14.61 -6.46
CA ILE A 112 -15.57 14.17 -5.34
C ILE A 112 -15.42 15.31 -4.31
N PRO A 113 -16.52 15.89 -3.78
CA PRO A 113 -16.46 17.04 -2.87
C PRO A 113 -15.69 16.73 -1.56
N ASN A 114 -15.65 15.46 -1.12
CA ASN A 114 -14.90 15.10 0.08
C ASN A 114 -13.37 15.22 -0.09
N ARG A 115 -12.85 15.43 -1.31
CA ARG A 115 -11.45 15.81 -1.55
C ARG A 115 -11.07 17.10 -0.81
N ASP A 116 -12.01 17.98 -0.55
CA ASP A 116 -11.76 19.22 0.21
C ASP A 116 -11.34 18.95 1.66
N ASN A 117 -11.61 17.74 2.19
CA ASN A 117 -11.16 17.33 3.50
C ASN A 117 -9.66 16.98 3.56
N LEU A 118 -8.97 16.86 2.42
CA LEU A 118 -7.54 16.58 2.39
C LEU A 118 -6.71 17.72 2.98
N MET A 119 -5.67 17.35 3.73
CA MET A 119 -4.61 18.27 4.15
C MET A 119 -3.95 18.90 2.91
N GLU A 120 -3.57 20.17 2.99
CA GLU A 120 -3.03 20.93 1.84
C GLU A 120 -1.83 20.22 1.19
N ARG A 121 -0.96 19.60 1.98
CA ARG A 121 0.20 18.83 1.51
C ARG A 121 -0.18 17.70 0.54
N PHE A 122 -1.38 17.13 0.65
CA PHE A 122 -1.84 15.98 -0.13
C PHE A 122 -2.88 16.31 -1.20
N LYS A 123 -3.19 17.58 -1.43
CA LYS A 123 -4.12 17.99 -2.49
C LYS A 123 -3.51 17.96 -3.89
N ASN A 124 -2.22 18.33 -4.00
CA ASN A 124 -1.47 18.31 -5.24
C ASN A 124 -0.17 17.54 -5.00
N LEU A 125 -0.20 16.27 -5.35
CA LEU A 125 0.91 15.35 -5.12
C LEU A 125 2.06 15.62 -6.10
N SER A 126 3.30 15.35 -5.70
CA SER A 126 4.47 15.56 -6.58
C SER A 126 4.40 14.75 -7.87
N CYS A 127 3.71 13.60 -7.86
CA CYS A 127 3.46 12.77 -9.04
C CYS A 127 2.33 13.33 -9.95
N ASP A 128 1.48 14.23 -9.43
CA ASP A 128 0.36 14.87 -10.14
C ASP A 128 0.28 16.35 -9.72
N PRO A 129 1.26 17.19 -10.07
CA PRO A 129 1.36 18.56 -9.57
C PRO A 129 0.22 19.48 -10.03
N GLU A 130 -0.47 19.12 -11.11
CA GLU A 130 -1.68 19.84 -11.55
C GLU A 130 -2.95 19.37 -10.84
N GLY A 131 -2.86 18.28 -10.04
CA GLY A 131 -3.95 17.71 -9.29
C GLY A 131 -5.12 17.26 -10.15
N LYS A 132 -4.86 16.58 -11.28
CA LYS A 132 -5.89 16.18 -12.25
C LYS A 132 -6.35 14.74 -12.10
N TYR A 133 -5.48 13.86 -11.62
CA TYR A 133 -5.62 12.41 -11.74
C TYR A 133 -5.78 11.68 -10.42
N THR A 134 -5.50 12.35 -9.29
CA THR A 134 -5.29 11.67 -8.02
C THR A 134 -6.12 12.23 -6.86
N VAL A 135 -6.54 11.32 -5.98
CA VAL A 135 -7.00 11.66 -4.62
C VAL A 135 -6.18 10.81 -3.66
N CYS A 136 -5.36 11.44 -2.81
CA CYS A 136 -4.51 10.74 -1.85
C CYS A 136 -5.37 9.87 -0.93
N TYR A 137 -4.95 8.62 -0.73
CA TYR A 137 -5.68 7.64 0.09
C TYR A 137 -5.00 7.42 1.44
N SER A 138 -3.71 7.13 1.41
CA SER A 138 -2.91 6.80 2.57
C SER A 138 -1.48 7.28 2.38
N TRP A 139 -0.76 7.52 3.46
CA TRP A 139 0.65 7.89 3.42
C TRP A 139 1.39 7.39 4.65
N GLY A 140 2.70 7.34 4.57
CA GLY A 140 3.55 6.95 5.67
C GLY A 140 5.03 7.21 5.37
N VAL A 141 5.86 6.89 6.35
CA VAL A 141 7.31 6.99 6.23
C VAL A 141 7.95 5.62 6.46
N THR A 142 9.16 5.44 5.98
CA THR A 142 9.99 4.32 6.42
C THR A 142 10.69 4.68 7.72
N GLY A 143 10.79 3.71 8.62
CA GLY A 143 11.53 3.82 9.87
C GLY A 143 12.42 2.61 10.07
N MET A 144 12.85 2.40 11.29
CA MET A 144 13.56 1.21 11.72
C MET A 144 12.78 0.56 12.87
N VAL A 145 12.54 -0.75 12.79
CA VAL A 145 12.12 -1.56 13.93
C VAL A 145 13.37 -2.18 14.55
N TYR A 146 13.48 -2.12 15.86
CA TYR A 146 14.63 -2.73 16.56
C TYR A 146 14.21 -3.44 17.85
N ASN A 147 14.95 -4.47 18.24
CA ASN A 147 14.74 -5.18 19.50
C ASN A 147 15.57 -4.50 20.62
N LYS A 148 14.88 -3.96 21.64
CA LYS A 148 15.46 -3.24 22.78
C LYS A 148 16.41 -4.09 23.63
N THR A 149 16.28 -5.42 23.56
CA THR A 149 17.15 -6.34 24.31
C THR A 149 18.48 -6.58 23.60
N MET A 150 18.52 -6.37 22.28
CA MET A 150 19.69 -6.59 21.42
C MET A 150 20.41 -5.28 21.06
N VAL A 151 19.65 -4.21 20.82
CA VAL A 151 20.17 -2.88 20.51
C VAL A 151 20.14 -2.04 21.77
N LYS A 152 21.30 -1.62 22.27
CA LYS A 152 21.45 -0.96 23.57
C LYS A 152 21.00 0.49 23.59
N GLU A 153 21.21 1.18 22.49
CA GLU A 153 20.89 2.61 22.33
C GLU A 153 19.89 2.76 21.17
N LYS A 154 18.87 3.59 21.37
CA LYS A 154 17.90 3.87 20.32
C LYS A 154 18.61 4.43 19.09
N PRO A 155 18.49 3.81 17.91
CA PRO A 155 19.07 4.34 16.68
C PRO A 155 18.48 5.72 16.34
N ASP A 156 19.30 6.61 15.78
CA ASP A 156 18.90 7.92 15.29
C ASP A 156 19.22 8.15 13.80
N SER A 157 19.83 7.14 13.17
CA SER A 157 20.19 7.15 11.75
C SER A 157 20.16 5.75 11.17
N PHE A 158 19.91 5.64 9.87
CA PHE A 158 20.05 4.39 9.12
C PHE A 158 21.48 3.83 9.11
N GLU A 159 22.49 4.59 9.55
CA GLU A 159 23.85 4.05 9.78
C GLU A 159 23.86 2.87 10.79
N ALA A 160 22.87 2.78 11.69
CA ALA A 160 22.71 1.64 12.59
C ALA A 160 22.60 0.29 11.84
N LEU A 161 22.14 0.31 10.58
CA LEU A 161 22.09 -0.88 9.71
C LEU A 161 23.47 -1.30 9.19
N TRP A 162 24.54 -0.56 9.54
CA TRP A 162 25.96 -0.86 9.23
C TRP A 162 26.77 -1.10 10.52
N ASP A 163 26.11 -1.24 11.69
CA ASP A 163 26.81 -1.50 12.97
C ASP A 163 27.41 -2.92 12.98
N GLU A 164 28.74 -2.99 13.04
CA GLU A 164 29.48 -4.26 13.15
C GLU A 164 29.13 -5.06 14.42
N ASN A 165 28.68 -4.40 15.51
CA ASN A 165 28.25 -5.08 16.72
C ASN A 165 26.97 -5.89 16.54
N LEU A 166 26.16 -5.56 15.52
CA LEU A 166 24.92 -6.25 15.16
C LEU A 166 25.10 -7.26 14.02
N LYS A 167 26.35 -7.61 13.69
CA LYS A 167 26.67 -8.54 12.59
C LYS A 167 25.88 -9.85 12.71
N GLY A 168 25.21 -10.22 11.60
CA GLY A 168 24.38 -11.42 11.49
C GLY A 168 22.99 -11.28 12.14
N GLN A 169 22.63 -10.05 12.57
CA GLN A 169 21.33 -9.74 13.19
C GLN A 169 20.61 -8.56 12.51
N ILE A 170 21.17 -8.04 11.42
CA ILE A 170 20.62 -6.93 10.65
C ILE A 170 19.81 -7.48 9.48
N LEU A 171 18.61 -6.96 9.26
CA LEU A 171 17.83 -7.21 8.07
C LEU A 171 17.87 -5.97 7.15
N MET A 172 17.62 -6.18 5.87
CA MET A 172 17.55 -5.11 4.86
C MET A 172 16.45 -5.42 3.86
N PHE A 173 15.88 -4.41 3.23
CA PHE A 173 14.88 -4.55 2.17
C PHE A 173 15.38 -5.42 1.02
N ASN A 174 14.58 -6.40 0.61
CA ASN A 174 14.76 -7.15 -0.64
C ASN A 174 14.05 -6.46 -1.82
N ASN A 175 14.20 -5.16 -1.90
CA ASN A 175 13.61 -4.29 -2.86
C ASN A 175 14.67 -3.26 -3.24
N SER A 176 14.96 -3.17 -4.53
CA SER A 176 16.07 -2.35 -5.03
C SER A 176 15.89 -0.86 -4.73
N ARG A 177 14.65 -0.37 -4.76
CA ARG A 177 14.36 1.05 -4.59
C ARG A 177 14.64 1.49 -3.16
N ASP A 178 14.04 0.82 -2.18
CA ASP A 178 14.19 1.18 -0.78
C ASP A 178 15.63 0.91 -0.27
N ALA A 179 16.21 -0.25 -0.59
CA ALA A 179 17.58 -0.56 -0.18
C ALA A 179 18.60 0.43 -0.75
N MET A 180 18.50 0.75 -2.05
CA MET A 180 19.40 1.71 -2.70
C MET A 180 19.17 3.13 -2.19
N ALA A 181 17.92 3.53 -1.93
CA ALA A 181 17.63 4.87 -1.44
C ALA A 181 18.22 5.14 -0.05
N ILE A 182 18.10 4.20 0.89
CA ILE A 182 18.78 4.30 2.20
C ILE A 182 20.29 4.45 2.00
N ALA A 183 20.89 3.63 1.15
CA ALA A 183 22.33 3.72 0.88
C ALA A 183 22.73 5.01 0.17
N MET A 184 21.90 5.55 -0.76
CA MET A 184 22.10 6.85 -1.38
C MET A 184 22.09 7.96 -0.35
N GLN A 185 21.06 8.00 0.51
CA GLN A 185 20.92 9.01 1.56
C GLN A 185 22.15 9.04 2.47
N LEU A 186 22.62 7.89 2.94
CA LEU A 186 23.85 7.78 3.76
C LEU A 186 25.12 8.25 3.03
N CYS A 187 25.12 8.26 1.71
CA CYS A 187 26.21 8.78 0.89
C CYS A 187 26.01 10.25 0.47
N GLY A 188 24.95 10.93 0.95
CA GLY A 188 24.64 12.31 0.56
C GLY A 188 24.15 12.44 -0.88
N VAL A 189 23.63 11.35 -1.46
CA VAL A 189 23.00 11.32 -2.79
C VAL A 189 21.49 11.42 -2.61
N ASP A 190 20.85 12.31 -3.38
CA ASP A 190 19.40 12.49 -3.34
C ASP A 190 18.66 11.29 -3.99
N PRO A 191 17.88 10.49 -3.24
CA PRO A 191 17.14 9.38 -3.80
C PRO A 191 16.01 9.80 -4.74
N ALA A 192 15.44 10.99 -4.55
CA ALA A 192 14.35 11.50 -5.38
C ALA A 192 14.83 11.82 -6.82
N ASN A 193 16.11 12.15 -7.00
CA ASN A 193 16.74 12.45 -8.29
C ASN A 193 17.80 11.41 -8.67
N CYS A 194 17.40 10.14 -8.63
CA CYS A 194 18.27 8.99 -8.83
C CYS A 194 18.97 9.02 -10.20
N THR A 195 20.31 8.84 -10.19
CA THR A 195 21.16 8.70 -11.38
C THR A 195 21.92 7.39 -11.37
N LYS A 196 22.51 6.99 -12.51
CA LYS A 196 23.35 5.77 -12.57
C LYS A 196 24.56 5.86 -11.66
N GLU A 197 25.16 7.04 -11.53
CA GLU A 197 26.28 7.31 -10.59
C GLU A 197 25.84 7.19 -9.13
N GLY A 198 24.64 7.67 -8.80
CA GLY A 198 24.05 7.51 -7.49
C GLY A 198 23.79 6.03 -7.16
N ILE A 199 23.27 5.26 -8.12
CA ILE A 199 23.08 3.81 -7.99
C ILE A 199 24.41 3.08 -7.75
N ASP A 200 25.47 3.43 -8.50
CA ASP A 200 26.79 2.84 -8.30
C ASP A 200 27.38 3.17 -6.92
N THR A 201 27.10 4.35 -6.39
CA THR A 201 27.50 4.78 -5.05
C THR A 201 26.74 3.98 -3.99
N ALA A 202 25.43 3.85 -4.12
CA ALA A 202 24.59 3.05 -3.24
C ALA A 202 24.99 1.56 -3.23
N ALA A 203 25.29 1.01 -4.42
CA ALA A 203 25.72 -0.38 -4.52
C ALA A 203 27.03 -0.66 -3.77
N LYS A 204 27.98 0.29 -3.78
CA LYS A 204 29.22 0.19 -2.97
C LYS A 204 28.91 0.23 -1.48
N LYS A 205 28.05 1.15 -1.02
CA LYS A 205 27.63 1.23 0.39
C LYS A 205 26.93 -0.05 0.84
N LEU A 206 26.03 -0.62 0.01
CA LEU A 206 25.38 -1.90 0.29
C LEU A 206 26.39 -3.07 0.33
N ALA A 207 27.45 -3.02 -0.51
CA ALA A 207 28.50 -4.05 -0.47
C ALA A 207 29.29 -4.04 0.85
N GLU A 208 29.47 -2.88 1.48
CA GLU A 208 30.03 -2.77 2.83
C GLU A 208 29.11 -3.38 3.89
N GLN A 209 27.78 -3.26 3.73
CA GLN A 209 26.78 -3.80 4.63
C GLN A 209 26.63 -5.33 4.52
N LYS A 210 26.75 -5.88 3.32
CA LYS A 210 26.43 -7.28 3.03
C LYS A 210 27.05 -8.30 4.00
N PRO A 211 28.34 -8.19 4.43
CA PRO A 211 28.93 -9.09 5.40
C PRO A 211 28.33 -9.01 6.81
N LEU A 212 27.57 -7.95 7.11
CA LEU A 212 26.94 -7.67 8.40
C LEU A 212 25.51 -8.20 8.46
N LEU A 213 24.88 -8.40 7.29
CA LEU A 213 23.47 -8.76 7.22
C LEU A 213 23.23 -10.20 7.67
N LYS A 214 22.06 -10.40 8.28
CA LYS A 214 21.43 -11.71 8.40
C LYS A 214 20.83 -12.13 7.05
N LYS A 215 20.00 -11.29 6.46
CA LYS A 215 19.40 -11.48 5.14
C LYS A 215 18.66 -10.25 4.60
N TYR A 216 18.33 -10.30 3.33
CA TYR A 216 17.37 -9.40 2.68
C TYR A 216 15.95 -9.95 2.86
N VAL A 217 14.98 -9.09 3.18
CA VAL A 217 13.59 -9.48 3.49
C VAL A 217 12.58 -8.49 2.87
N MET A 218 11.37 -8.98 2.63
CA MET A 218 10.13 -8.22 2.60
C MET A 218 9.27 -8.72 3.77
N ASP A 219 8.12 -9.32 3.56
CA ASP A 219 7.19 -9.75 4.62
C ASP A 219 7.79 -10.75 5.63
N GLN A 220 8.92 -11.40 5.29
CA GLN A 220 9.65 -12.23 6.25
C GLN A 220 10.16 -11.42 7.45
N VAL A 221 10.21 -10.08 7.37
CA VAL A 221 10.59 -9.20 8.48
C VAL A 221 9.71 -9.43 9.71
N PHE A 222 8.40 -9.64 9.52
CA PHE A 222 7.47 -9.94 10.61
C PHE A 222 7.94 -11.13 11.44
N THR A 223 8.15 -12.28 10.78
CA THR A 223 8.60 -13.49 11.46
C THR A 223 9.94 -13.29 12.17
N GLU A 224 10.88 -12.58 11.55
CA GLU A 224 12.23 -12.38 12.10
C GLU A 224 12.22 -11.43 13.32
N MET A 225 11.46 -10.34 13.25
CA MET A 225 11.41 -9.37 14.33
C MET A 225 10.50 -9.82 15.47
N GLU A 226 9.30 -10.30 15.18
CA GLU A 226 8.34 -10.75 16.19
C GLU A 226 8.85 -11.93 17.02
N ASN A 227 9.67 -12.80 16.45
CA ASN A 227 10.31 -13.92 17.16
C ASN A 227 11.71 -13.56 17.74
N SER A 228 12.07 -12.28 17.78
CA SER A 228 13.37 -11.81 18.29
C SER A 228 14.58 -12.50 17.62
N GLN A 229 14.46 -12.82 16.33
CA GLN A 229 15.51 -13.49 15.55
C GLN A 229 16.45 -12.50 14.85
N ALA A 230 16.11 -11.22 14.82
CA ALA A 230 16.95 -10.14 14.31
C ALA A 230 16.91 -8.96 15.27
N ALA A 231 17.97 -8.14 15.22
CA ALA A 231 18.12 -7.00 16.11
C ALA A 231 17.51 -5.72 15.55
N ILE A 232 17.60 -5.52 14.23
CA ILE A 232 17.15 -4.29 13.58
C ILE A 232 16.79 -4.54 12.10
N ALA A 233 15.78 -3.83 11.63
CA ALA A 233 15.36 -3.80 10.24
C ALA A 233 14.82 -2.41 9.85
N PRO A 234 15.03 -1.91 8.64
CA PRO A 234 14.24 -0.82 8.09
C PRO A 234 12.92 -1.39 7.60
N TYR A 235 11.80 -0.70 7.87
CA TYR A 235 10.51 -1.10 7.31
C TYR A 235 9.51 0.07 7.29
N TYR A 236 8.30 -0.18 6.82
CA TYR A 236 7.24 0.81 6.71
C TYR A 236 6.54 1.03 8.06
N ALA A 237 6.15 2.26 8.33
CA ALA A 237 5.68 2.70 9.65
C ALA A 237 4.51 1.87 10.22
N GLY A 238 3.47 1.60 9.41
CA GLY A 238 2.31 0.83 9.85
C GLY A 238 2.67 -0.61 10.23
N ASP A 239 3.52 -1.25 9.41
CA ASP A 239 3.99 -2.61 9.66
C ASP A 239 4.90 -2.68 10.90
N ILE A 240 5.70 -1.63 11.16
CA ILE A 240 6.49 -1.52 12.40
C ILE A 240 5.56 -1.56 13.62
N LEU A 241 4.47 -0.80 13.61
CA LEU A 241 3.50 -0.80 14.71
C LEU A 241 2.84 -2.17 14.88
N THR A 242 2.50 -2.84 13.79
CA THR A 242 1.95 -4.19 13.83
C THR A 242 2.94 -5.17 14.47
N MET A 243 4.22 -5.15 14.07
CA MET A 243 5.26 -5.97 14.71
C MET A 243 5.42 -5.66 16.20
N MET A 244 5.38 -4.38 16.58
CA MET A 244 5.48 -3.96 17.98
C MET A 244 4.28 -4.43 18.81
N SER A 245 3.08 -4.51 18.24
CA SER A 245 1.89 -5.04 18.93
C SER A 245 2.02 -6.54 19.24
N ASN A 246 2.78 -7.27 18.43
CA ASN A 246 3.00 -8.71 18.55
C ASN A 246 4.23 -9.07 19.43
N ASN A 247 5.14 -8.12 19.65
CA ASN A 247 6.33 -8.35 20.49
C ASN A 247 6.74 -7.08 21.26
N GLU A 248 6.53 -7.09 22.57
CA GLU A 248 6.86 -5.99 23.50
C GLU A 248 8.36 -5.65 23.59
N GLU A 249 9.25 -6.53 23.13
CA GLU A 249 10.69 -6.25 23.07
C GLU A 249 11.05 -5.29 21.92
N LEU A 250 10.16 -5.12 20.95
CA LEU A 250 10.38 -4.23 19.82
C LEU A 250 10.10 -2.77 20.21
N ASP A 251 10.78 -1.90 19.51
CA ASP A 251 10.54 -0.46 19.51
C ASP A 251 10.90 0.09 18.13
N TYR A 252 10.58 1.34 17.86
CA TYR A 252 10.89 1.98 16.59
C TYR A 252 11.92 3.10 16.73
N ALA A 253 12.58 3.40 15.64
CA ALA A 253 13.45 4.56 15.51
C ALA A 253 13.24 5.22 14.14
N MET A 254 13.38 6.54 14.13
CA MET A 254 13.31 7.34 12.90
C MET A 254 14.69 7.97 12.66
N SER A 255 15.10 8.01 11.39
CA SER A 255 16.37 8.65 11.04
C SER A 255 16.24 10.16 11.17
N ALA A 256 17.16 10.80 11.89
CA ALA A 256 17.18 12.26 12.03
C ALA A 256 17.35 13.02 10.69
N ASP A 257 17.86 12.33 9.69
CA ASP A 257 18.06 12.87 8.32
C ASP A 257 16.83 12.73 7.42
N GLY A 258 15.68 12.27 7.96
CA GLY A 258 14.49 11.95 7.19
C GLY A 258 14.55 10.54 6.60
N ALA A 259 13.53 10.18 5.82
CA ALA A 259 13.36 8.87 5.23
C ALA A 259 12.50 8.95 3.95
N ASN A 260 12.16 7.81 3.35
CA ASN A 260 11.14 7.76 2.31
C ASN A 260 9.78 8.16 2.90
N LEU A 261 9.17 9.20 2.33
CA LEU A 261 7.77 9.55 2.48
C LEU A 261 7.02 8.99 1.28
N PHE A 262 6.26 7.94 1.47
CA PHE A 262 5.44 7.35 0.41
C PHE A 262 3.98 7.75 0.58
N TYR A 263 3.25 7.75 -0.49
CA TYR A 263 1.80 7.87 -0.50
C TYR A 263 1.20 7.06 -1.64
N ASP A 264 0.02 6.53 -1.36
CA ASP A 264 -0.81 5.86 -2.33
C ASP A 264 -2.02 6.73 -2.64
N ALA A 265 -2.43 6.78 -3.89
CA ALA A 265 -3.56 7.60 -4.28
C ALA A 265 -4.53 6.86 -5.21
N MET A 266 -5.81 7.16 -5.04
CA MET A 266 -6.88 6.65 -5.86
C MET A 266 -6.87 7.34 -7.22
N CYS A 267 -6.83 6.52 -8.28
CA CYS A 267 -6.83 6.95 -9.69
C CYS A 267 -7.86 6.16 -10.48
N ILE A 268 -8.30 6.70 -11.61
CA ILE A 268 -9.19 6.03 -12.57
C ILE A 268 -8.40 5.71 -13.83
N PRO A 269 -8.15 4.42 -14.16
CA PRO A 269 -7.43 4.06 -15.36
C PRO A 269 -8.29 4.25 -16.62
N LYS A 270 -7.66 4.48 -17.78
CA LYS A 270 -8.36 4.66 -19.08
C LYS A 270 -9.19 3.47 -19.53
N CYS A 271 -8.94 2.28 -18.99
CA CYS A 271 -9.77 1.11 -19.28
C CYS A 271 -11.10 1.10 -18.51
N SER A 272 -11.33 2.06 -17.60
CA SER A 272 -12.57 2.17 -16.84
C SER A 272 -13.80 2.33 -17.74
N LYS A 273 -14.88 1.64 -17.33
CA LYS A 273 -16.19 1.73 -17.99
C LYS A 273 -17.24 2.40 -17.09
N ASN A 274 -16.92 2.58 -15.82
CA ASN A 274 -17.86 3.05 -14.78
C ASN A 274 -17.31 4.29 -14.06
N LYS A 275 -16.79 5.29 -14.81
CA LYS A 275 -16.12 6.47 -14.25
C LYS A 275 -16.93 7.18 -13.17
N GLU A 276 -18.24 7.36 -13.37
CA GLU A 276 -19.09 8.03 -12.37
C GLU A 276 -19.20 7.22 -11.07
N ASN A 277 -19.28 5.89 -11.16
CA ASN A 277 -19.28 5.02 -9.97
C ASN A 277 -17.92 5.01 -9.28
N ALA A 278 -16.84 5.09 -10.07
CA ALA A 278 -15.48 5.22 -9.54
C ALA A 278 -15.30 6.53 -8.77
N GLU A 279 -15.78 7.66 -9.30
CA GLU A 279 -15.75 8.95 -8.62
C GLU A 279 -16.59 8.95 -7.33
N LYS A 280 -17.75 8.27 -7.33
CA LYS A 280 -18.55 8.07 -6.10
C LYS A 280 -17.79 7.24 -5.06
N PHE A 281 -17.10 6.17 -5.49
CA PHE A 281 -16.28 5.35 -4.59
C PHE A 281 -15.13 6.18 -4.00
N ILE A 282 -14.40 6.91 -4.82
CA ILE A 282 -13.32 7.80 -4.37
C ILE A 282 -13.84 8.85 -3.39
N ASN A 283 -15.00 9.45 -3.68
CA ASN A 283 -15.62 10.42 -2.78
C ASN A 283 -16.04 9.78 -1.44
N PHE A 284 -16.58 8.56 -1.47
CA PHE A 284 -16.96 7.82 -0.26
C PHE A 284 -15.74 7.51 0.61
N MET A 285 -14.63 7.06 0.00
CA MET A 285 -13.37 6.78 0.71
C MET A 285 -12.80 8.02 1.43
N GLN A 286 -13.17 9.23 1.00
CA GLN A 286 -12.79 10.50 1.64
C GLN A 286 -13.82 11.03 2.64
N LYS A 287 -14.85 10.28 3.01
CA LYS A 287 -15.66 10.59 4.19
C LYS A 287 -14.79 10.52 5.44
N PRO A 288 -14.87 11.47 6.38
CA PRO A 288 -13.98 11.49 7.54
C PRO A 288 -14.00 10.22 8.37
N GLU A 289 -15.20 9.67 8.62
CA GLU A 289 -15.37 8.40 9.37
C GLU A 289 -14.75 7.20 8.64
N VAL A 290 -14.91 7.12 7.31
CA VAL A 290 -14.34 6.05 6.49
C VAL A 290 -12.82 6.16 6.42
N ALA A 291 -12.30 7.37 6.20
CA ALA A 291 -10.87 7.62 6.15
C ALA A 291 -10.18 7.34 7.51
N ALA A 292 -10.87 7.63 8.63
CA ALA A 292 -10.37 7.35 9.96
C ALA A 292 -10.32 5.85 10.24
N ASP A 293 -11.37 5.09 9.88
CA ASP A 293 -11.40 3.66 10.13
C ASP A 293 -10.41 2.90 9.24
N ASN A 294 -10.21 3.35 7.99
CA ASN A 294 -9.10 2.84 7.18
C ASN A 294 -7.72 3.14 7.83
N CYS A 295 -7.51 4.36 8.35
CA CYS A 295 -6.28 4.73 9.04
C CYS A 295 -6.00 3.82 10.26
N LYS A 296 -7.02 3.58 11.10
CA LYS A 296 -6.91 2.70 12.27
C LYS A 296 -6.62 1.25 11.88
N TYR A 297 -7.32 0.74 10.86
CA TYR A 297 -7.14 -0.63 10.37
C TYR A 297 -5.74 -0.85 9.80
N LEU A 298 -5.26 0.10 9.00
CA LEU A 298 -3.99 0.01 8.30
C LEU A 298 -2.78 0.36 9.18
N ASN A 299 -2.97 1.12 10.26
CA ASN A 299 -1.89 1.79 11.00
C ASN A 299 -1.05 2.75 10.12
N TYR A 300 -1.59 3.23 9.01
CA TYR A 300 -0.99 4.24 8.15
C TYR A 300 -1.74 5.55 8.23
N ALA A 301 -1.04 6.66 8.04
CA ALA A 301 -1.61 7.98 8.18
C ALA A 301 -2.68 8.28 7.12
N THR A 302 -3.78 8.87 7.57
CA THR A 302 -4.79 9.43 6.67
C THR A 302 -4.37 10.81 6.18
N PRO A 303 -4.56 11.12 4.88
CA PRO A 303 -4.39 12.47 4.38
C PRO A 303 -5.60 13.37 4.67
N ASN A 304 -6.67 12.84 5.28
CA ASN A 304 -7.93 13.55 5.53
C ASN A 304 -7.86 14.32 6.85
N GLN A 305 -7.87 15.65 6.78
CA GLN A 305 -7.75 16.54 7.94
C GLN A 305 -8.91 16.36 8.94
N LYS A 306 -10.15 16.21 8.45
CA LYS A 306 -11.30 16.02 9.35
C LYS A 306 -11.27 14.66 10.03
N ALA A 307 -10.83 13.61 9.33
CA ALA A 307 -10.63 12.30 9.93
C ALA A 307 -9.61 12.38 11.07
N TYR A 308 -8.49 13.05 10.84
CA TYR A 308 -7.46 13.29 11.85
C TYR A 308 -8.01 14.07 13.05
N ASP A 309 -8.71 15.20 12.81
CA ASP A 309 -9.16 16.09 13.88
C ASP A 309 -10.28 15.48 14.74
N GLU A 310 -11.25 14.82 14.12
CA GLU A 310 -12.55 14.50 14.72
C GLU A 310 -12.71 13.00 15.07
N TYR A 311 -11.99 12.06 14.40
CA TYR A 311 -12.27 10.63 14.47
C TYR A 311 -11.10 9.77 14.96
N LEU A 312 -9.86 10.29 14.98
CA LEU A 312 -8.71 9.58 15.53
C LEU A 312 -8.56 9.89 17.02
N ASP A 313 -8.12 8.90 17.79
CA ASP A 313 -7.77 9.10 19.19
C ASP A 313 -6.42 9.84 19.35
N GLU A 314 -6.19 10.36 20.56
CA GLU A 314 -5.00 11.15 20.84
C GLU A 314 -3.70 10.32 20.81
N ASP A 315 -3.76 9.04 21.15
CA ASP A 315 -2.58 8.17 21.15
C ASP A 315 -2.08 7.97 19.70
N MET A 316 -3.01 7.75 18.75
CA MET A 316 -2.68 7.65 17.35
C MET A 316 -2.14 8.97 16.77
N LYS A 317 -2.78 10.10 17.11
CA LYS A 317 -2.34 11.43 16.66
C LYS A 317 -0.96 11.81 17.16
N GLN A 318 -0.59 11.35 18.38
CA GLN A 318 0.70 11.63 18.99
C GLN A 318 1.80 10.65 18.56
N SER A 319 1.47 9.62 17.80
CA SER A 319 2.47 8.70 17.27
C SER A 319 3.30 9.38 16.19
N GLU A 320 4.55 9.71 16.51
CA GLU A 320 5.50 10.29 15.53
C GLU A 320 5.80 9.35 14.37
N LEU A 321 5.55 8.06 14.55
CA LEU A 321 5.73 7.06 13.48
C LEU A 321 4.59 7.12 12.45
N ILE A 322 3.34 7.38 12.89
CA ILE A 322 2.18 7.51 12.00
C ILE A 322 2.09 8.94 11.47
N PHE A 323 2.15 9.93 12.38
CA PHE A 323 2.02 11.35 12.07
C PHE A 323 3.29 12.11 12.48
N PRO A 324 4.39 11.96 11.72
CA PRO A 324 5.60 12.73 11.95
C PRO A 324 5.33 14.23 11.83
N SER A 325 6.15 15.04 12.55
CA SER A 325 6.06 16.49 12.46
C SER A 325 6.36 17.01 11.06
N ASP A 326 5.81 18.19 10.71
CA ASP A 326 6.13 18.86 9.44
C ASP A 326 7.64 19.08 9.28
N GLU A 327 8.36 19.42 10.37
CA GLU A 327 9.82 19.56 10.34
C GLU A 327 10.53 18.26 9.94
N TYR A 328 10.02 17.11 10.38
CA TYR A 328 10.55 15.81 9.94
C TYR A 328 10.21 15.52 8.48
N LEU A 329 8.95 15.74 8.08
CA LEU A 329 8.48 15.51 6.72
C LEU A 329 9.22 16.37 5.68
N ASP A 330 9.68 17.56 6.05
CA ASP A 330 10.46 18.43 5.18
C ASP A 330 11.88 17.89 4.89
N LYS A 331 12.37 16.94 5.71
CA LYS A 331 13.63 16.21 5.46
C LYS A 331 13.43 14.94 4.64
N CYS A 332 12.19 14.48 4.51
CA CYS A 332 11.86 13.26 3.79
C CYS A 332 11.91 13.44 2.28
N TYR A 333 12.17 12.37 1.56
CA TYR A 333 12.13 12.31 0.10
C TYR A 333 10.97 11.41 -0.35
N THR A 334 10.46 11.64 -1.56
CA THR A 334 9.55 10.73 -2.24
C THR A 334 10.26 10.14 -3.44
N PHE A 335 9.87 8.93 -3.85
CA PHE A 335 10.41 8.37 -5.09
C PHE A 335 9.85 9.12 -6.29
N ALA A 336 10.75 9.65 -7.13
CA ALA A 336 10.37 10.15 -8.44
C ALA A 336 10.06 8.97 -9.37
N ASN A 337 9.36 9.23 -10.47
CA ASN A 337 9.33 8.32 -11.59
C ASN A 337 10.73 8.29 -12.23
N VAL A 338 11.48 7.28 -11.86
CA VAL A 338 12.83 7.09 -12.41
C VAL A 338 12.71 6.65 -13.87
N ARG A 339 13.44 7.32 -14.77
CA ARG A 339 13.47 6.93 -16.19
C ARG A 339 13.69 5.43 -16.34
N SER A 340 13.01 4.81 -17.28
CA SER A 340 13.02 3.34 -17.46
C SER A 340 14.43 2.76 -17.60
N ASP A 341 15.37 3.48 -18.25
CA ASP A 341 16.76 3.02 -18.40
C ASP A 341 17.56 3.12 -17.10
N VAL A 342 17.26 4.07 -16.23
CA VAL A 342 17.89 4.21 -14.91
C VAL A 342 17.31 3.17 -13.96
N TYR A 343 16.01 2.95 -14.00
CA TYR A 343 15.35 1.91 -13.20
C TYR A 343 15.86 0.50 -13.57
N ALA A 344 15.92 0.17 -14.86
CA ALA A 344 16.48 -1.08 -15.32
C ALA A 344 17.94 -1.28 -14.84
N TYR A 345 18.74 -0.22 -14.86
CA TYR A 345 20.10 -0.25 -14.33
C TYR A 345 20.14 -0.50 -12.82
N MET A 346 19.24 0.12 -12.05
CA MET A 346 19.11 -0.11 -10.61
C MET A 346 18.77 -1.58 -10.31
N GLN A 347 17.79 -2.12 -11.02
CA GLN A 347 17.38 -3.53 -10.87
C GLN A 347 18.53 -4.47 -11.20
N GLU A 348 19.20 -4.28 -12.34
CA GLU A 348 20.34 -5.08 -12.73
C GLU A 348 21.46 -5.04 -11.68
N LYS A 349 21.80 -3.85 -11.19
CA LYS A 349 22.83 -3.69 -10.15
C LYS A 349 22.44 -4.39 -8.85
N PHE A 350 21.20 -4.28 -8.42
CA PHE A 350 20.72 -4.91 -7.19
C PHE A 350 20.70 -6.44 -7.30
N VAL A 351 20.19 -6.98 -8.42
CA VAL A 351 20.19 -8.44 -8.68
C VAL A 351 21.61 -8.99 -8.72
N ASN A 352 22.52 -8.33 -9.46
CA ASN A 352 23.93 -8.74 -9.52
C ASN A 352 24.59 -8.68 -8.15
N PHE A 353 24.28 -7.66 -7.36
CA PHE A 353 24.77 -7.49 -6.00
C PHE A 353 24.27 -8.62 -5.07
N LEU A 354 23.00 -9.02 -5.17
CA LEU A 354 22.45 -10.14 -4.39
C LEU A 354 23.07 -11.49 -4.76
N ALA A 355 23.43 -11.69 -6.04
CA ALA A 355 23.94 -12.97 -6.57
C ALA A 355 25.39 -13.28 -6.15
N VAL A 356 26.17 -12.32 -5.72
CA VAL A 356 27.58 -12.47 -5.26
C VAL A 356 27.64 -12.61 -3.74
#